data_77eb53cce004a6eb86233c4d442a9637
#
_entry.id   77eb53cce004a6eb86233c4d442a9637
#
_cell.length_a   1.000
_cell.length_b   1.000
_cell.length_c   1.000
_cell.angle_alpha   90.00
_cell.angle_beta   90.00
_cell.angle_gamma   90.00
#
_symmetry.space_group_name_H-M   'P 1'
#
loop_
_entity.id
_entity.type
_entity.pdbx_description
1 polymer ?
#
loop_
_entity_poly.entity_id
_entity_poly.type
_entity_poly.pdbx_seq_one_letter_code
_entity_poly.pdbx_strand_id
1 'polypeptide(L)'
;MTLAQVRAPAFLTLLLVPIAAFAADSIARVDAYLATLSTLTADFVQVVQDKQGQVTERASGTLSISRPNRFRWDYQQPYAQTIVADGRKLWLYDPDLEQVTVRSLEQGLGATPAMLLSGSGKVGDAFTAGPIEQRQGLTWYRLAPRQKGSDFERVSLGFDGRDELAAMELVDKLGQTTTIEF
;
A
#
# COMPACT_ATOMS: atom_id res chain seq x y z
N MET A 1 -5.05 49.80 56.59
CA MET A 1 -3.93 49.36 55.68
C MET A 1 -4.33 48.01 55.14
N THR A 2 -4.82 48.00 53.87
CA THR A 2 -5.38 46.81 53.23
C THR A 2 -4.39 46.35 52.14
N LEU A 3 -3.79 45.21 52.35
CA LEU A 3 -2.86 44.61 51.39
C LEU A 3 -3.65 43.97 50.20
N ALA A 4 -3.48 44.50 49.00
CA ALA A 4 -4.00 43.94 47.77
C ALA A 4 -3.15 42.76 47.31
N GLN A 5 -3.74 41.60 47.21
CA GLN A 5 -3.11 40.42 46.63
C GLN A 5 -3.20 40.51 45.09
N VAL A 6 -2.06 40.59 44.43
CA VAL A 6 -1.93 40.49 42.96
C VAL A 6 -1.89 39.04 42.59
N ARG A 7 -2.93 38.55 41.87
CA ARG A 7 -2.95 37.21 41.25
C ARG A 7 -2.27 37.26 39.88
N ALA A 8 -1.17 36.53 39.73
CA ALA A 8 -0.52 36.33 38.45
C ALA A 8 -1.34 35.37 37.54
N PRO A 9 -1.50 35.64 36.23
CA PRO A 9 -2.16 34.72 35.35
C PRO A 9 -1.20 33.54 34.99
N ALA A 10 -1.68 32.32 35.19
CA ALA A 10 -1.00 31.12 34.74
C ALA A 10 -1.13 31.03 33.22
N PHE A 11 -0.01 31.19 32.48
CA PHE A 11 0.08 30.90 31.04
C PHE A 11 0.08 29.39 30.84
N LEU A 12 -1.02 28.86 30.33
CA LEU A 12 -1.12 27.48 29.85
C LEU A 12 -0.43 27.38 28.49
N THR A 13 0.82 26.92 28.47
CA THR A 13 1.57 26.67 27.22
C THR A 13 1.03 25.40 26.57
N LEU A 14 0.23 25.55 25.52
CA LEU A 14 -0.26 24.44 24.69
C LEU A 14 0.92 23.93 23.86
N LEU A 15 1.47 22.76 24.21
CA LEU A 15 2.48 22.05 23.42
C LEU A 15 1.80 21.51 22.15
N LEU A 16 1.95 22.22 21.03
CA LEU A 16 1.66 21.67 19.71
C LEU A 16 2.74 20.62 19.37
N VAL A 17 2.38 19.35 19.47
CA VAL A 17 3.22 18.26 18.95
C VAL A 17 3.12 18.29 17.42
N PRO A 18 4.23 18.39 16.67
CA PRO A 18 4.17 18.50 15.22
C PRO A 18 3.75 17.16 14.60
N ILE A 19 2.59 17.13 13.93
CA ILE A 19 2.06 15.98 13.17
C ILE A 19 3.01 15.55 12.05
N ALA A 20 3.91 16.42 11.59
CA ALA A 20 4.88 16.15 10.54
C ALA A 20 5.91 15.05 10.90
N ALA A 21 6.20 14.81 12.17
CA ALA A 21 7.17 13.81 12.59
C ALA A 21 6.71 12.36 12.29
N PHE A 22 5.42 12.08 12.44
CA PHE A 22 4.85 10.74 12.19
C PHE A 22 4.79 10.38 10.70
N ALA A 23 4.63 11.36 9.82
CA ALA A 23 4.58 11.13 8.38
C ALA A 23 5.93 10.75 7.78
N ALA A 24 7.03 11.37 8.25
CA ALA A 24 8.39 11.04 7.83
C ALA A 24 8.78 9.60 8.24
N ASP A 25 8.30 9.16 9.40
CA ASP A 25 8.56 7.83 9.94
C ASP A 25 7.90 6.72 9.08
N SER A 26 6.67 6.93 8.60
CA SER A 26 5.95 5.98 7.74
C SER A 26 6.66 5.69 6.43
N ILE A 27 7.14 6.72 5.71
CA ILE A 27 7.88 6.55 4.45
C ILE A 27 9.19 5.83 4.72
N ALA A 28 9.96 6.27 5.73
CA ALA A 28 11.24 5.67 6.07
C ALA A 28 11.10 4.19 6.44
N ARG A 29 10.03 3.82 7.16
CA ARG A 29 9.78 2.43 7.54
C ARG A 29 9.47 1.54 6.32
N VAL A 30 8.61 2.00 5.41
CA VAL A 30 8.27 1.26 4.20
C VAL A 30 9.48 1.18 3.26
N ASP A 31 10.23 2.27 3.09
CA ASP A 31 11.47 2.28 2.30
C ASP A 31 12.52 1.31 2.87
N ALA A 32 12.69 1.26 4.20
CA ALA A 32 13.61 0.34 4.85
C ALA A 32 13.22 -1.13 4.59
N TYR A 33 11.94 -1.48 4.70
CA TYR A 33 11.45 -2.81 4.38
C TYR A 33 11.70 -3.16 2.90
N LEU A 34 11.28 -2.29 1.98
CA LEU A 34 11.47 -2.53 0.55
C LEU A 34 12.94 -2.57 0.15
N ALA A 35 13.84 -1.87 0.84
CA ALA A 35 15.28 -1.94 0.59
C ALA A 35 15.90 -3.30 0.94
N THR A 36 15.34 -4.00 1.93
CA THR A 36 15.78 -5.36 2.30
C THR A 36 15.14 -6.45 1.43
N LEU A 37 14.01 -6.13 0.78
CA LEU A 37 13.25 -7.07 -0.03
C LEU A 37 13.93 -7.28 -1.39
N SER A 38 14.63 -8.39 -1.57
CA SER A 38 15.17 -8.79 -2.88
C SER A 38 14.22 -9.73 -3.62
N THR A 39 13.65 -10.70 -2.90
CA THR A 39 12.66 -11.67 -3.40
C THR A 39 11.56 -11.89 -2.37
N LEU A 40 10.36 -12.19 -2.86
CA LEU A 40 9.21 -12.59 -2.04
C LEU A 40 8.45 -13.67 -2.78
N THR A 41 8.00 -14.69 -2.08
CA THR A 41 6.99 -15.63 -2.56
C THR A 41 5.97 -15.84 -1.46
N ALA A 42 4.69 -15.66 -1.80
CA ALA A 42 3.59 -15.80 -0.87
C ALA A 42 2.34 -16.32 -1.59
N ASP A 43 1.53 -17.08 -0.89
CA ASP A 43 0.13 -17.27 -1.26
C ASP A 43 -0.64 -15.99 -0.87
N PHE A 44 -1.70 -15.67 -1.58
CA PHE A 44 -2.54 -14.54 -1.24
C PHE A 44 -4.03 -14.86 -1.29
N VAL A 45 -4.77 -14.13 -0.48
CA VAL A 45 -6.22 -14.01 -0.56
C VAL A 45 -6.58 -12.55 -0.80
N GLN A 46 -7.34 -12.29 -1.86
CA GLN A 46 -7.84 -10.98 -2.22
C GLN A 46 -9.34 -10.88 -1.97
N VAL A 47 -9.77 -9.78 -1.38
CA VAL A 47 -11.18 -9.43 -1.21
C VAL A 47 -11.39 -8.02 -1.73
N VAL A 48 -12.37 -7.87 -2.62
CA VAL A 48 -12.80 -6.57 -3.15
C VAL A 48 -14.16 -6.22 -2.55
N GLN A 49 -14.26 -5.01 -2.02
CA GLN A 49 -15.48 -4.45 -1.44
C GLN A 49 -15.84 -3.16 -2.15
N ASP A 50 -17.14 -2.95 -2.38
CA ASP A 50 -17.65 -1.68 -2.86
C ASP A 50 -17.60 -0.60 -1.76
N LYS A 51 -17.99 0.63 -2.09
CA LYS A 51 -18.00 1.76 -1.15
C LYS A 51 -19.00 1.59 0.02
N GLN A 52 -19.91 0.64 -0.06
CA GLN A 52 -20.84 0.26 1.01
C GLN A 52 -20.28 -0.87 1.90
N GLY A 53 -19.08 -1.39 1.59
CA GLY A 53 -18.44 -2.50 2.30
C GLY A 53 -19.00 -3.87 1.89
N GLN A 54 -19.80 -3.97 0.81
CA GLN A 54 -20.28 -5.24 0.30
C GLN A 54 -19.17 -5.94 -0.48
N VAL A 55 -18.91 -7.20 -0.19
CA VAL A 55 -17.95 -8.02 -0.94
C VAL A 55 -18.47 -8.27 -2.34
N THR A 56 -17.73 -7.80 -3.33
CA THR A 56 -18.05 -7.95 -4.77
C THR A 56 -17.23 -9.03 -5.44
N GLU A 57 -16.01 -9.28 -4.93
CA GLU A 57 -15.11 -10.27 -5.49
C GLU A 57 -14.25 -10.91 -4.41
N ARG A 58 -13.93 -12.19 -4.61
CA ARG A 58 -12.87 -12.92 -3.87
C ARG A 58 -12.00 -13.65 -4.86
N ALA A 59 -10.69 -13.55 -4.66
CA ALA A 59 -9.71 -14.25 -5.47
C ALA A 59 -8.59 -14.79 -4.58
N SER A 60 -7.86 -15.79 -5.07
CA SER A 60 -6.69 -16.30 -4.40
C SER A 60 -5.67 -16.83 -5.42
N GLY A 61 -4.43 -16.96 -4.99
CA GLY A 61 -3.37 -17.44 -5.84
C GLY A 61 -2.00 -17.27 -5.22
N THR A 62 -0.97 -17.11 -6.06
CA THR A 62 0.42 -16.97 -5.63
C THR A 62 1.06 -15.71 -6.20
N LEU A 63 1.90 -15.07 -5.40
CA LEU A 63 2.72 -13.93 -5.78
C LEU A 63 4.19 -14.29 -5.65
N SER A 64 4.97 -14.05 -6.70
CA SER A 64 6.43 -14.11 -6.66
C SER A 64 7.01 -12.79 -7.14
N ILE A 65 7.92 -12.22 -6.37
CA ILE A 65 8.61 -10.96 -6.67
C ILE A 65 10.11 -11.23 -6.76
N SER A 66 10.76 -10.62 -7.75
CA SER A 66 12.21 -10.53 -7.87
C SER A 66 12.59 -9.11 -8.24
N ARG A 67 12.97 -8.32 -7.26
CA ARG A 67 13.31 -6.89 -7.45
C ARG A 67 14.59 -6.72 -8.26
N PRO A 68 14.73 -5.63 -9.04
CA PRO A 68 13.68 -4.63 -9.30
C PRO A 68 12.75 -5.03 -10.45
N ASN A 69 11.53 -4.54 -10.39
CA ASN A 69 10.55 -4.48 -11.48
C ASN A 69 10.15 -5.83 -12.11
N ARG A 70 10.38 -6.94 -11.43
CA ARG A 70 9.98 -8.26 -11.87
C ARG A 70 9.07 -8.90 -10.84
N PHE A 71 7.94 -9.42 -11.31
CA PHE A 71 7.02 -10.20 -10.52
C PHE A 71 6.23 -11.16 -11.41
N ARG A 72 5.66 -12.17 -10.77
CA ARG A 72 4.64 -13.05 -11.30
C ARG A 72 3.50 -13.12 -10.31
N TRP A 73 2.29 -12.83 -10.77
CA TRP A 73 1.07 -12.88 -9.98
C TRP A 73 0.11 -13.84 -10.66
N ASP A 74 -0.09 -15.01 -10.06
CA ASP A 74 -0.96 -16.04 -10.59
C ASP A 74 -2.24 -16.10 -9.77
N TYR A 75 -3.35 -15.67 -10.36
CA TYR A 75 -4.69 -15.95 -9.84
C TYR A 75 -5.06 -17.38 -10.16
N GLN A 76 -5.59 -18.10 -9.15
CA GLN A 76 -6.02 -19.50 -9.26
C GLN A 76 -7.52 -19.65 -9.08
N GLN A 77 -8.12 -18.80 -8.24
CA GLN A 77 -9.55 -18.79 -7.96
C GLN A 77 -10.10 -17.36 -8.03
N PRO A 78 -11.35 -17.12 -8.51
CA PRO A 78 -12.25 -18.10 -9.13
C PRO A 78 -11.86 -18.42 -10.57
N TYR A 79 -11.08 -17.53 -11.24
CA TYR A 79 -10.65 -17.65 -12.61
C TYR A 79 -9.13 -17.58 -12.68
N ALA A 80 -8.54 -18.44 -13.51
CA ALA A 80 -7.12 -18.42 -13.72
C ALA A 80 -6.71 -17.18 -14.54
N GLN A 81 -5.74 -16.43 -14.06
CA GLN A 81 -5.10 -15.32 -14.77
C GLN A 81 -3.65 -15.21 -14.32
N THR A 82 -2.75 -14.96 -15.23
CA THR A 82 -1.35 -14.73 -14.91
C THR A 82 -0.93 -13.33 -15.33
N ILE A 83 -0.33 -12.58 -14.40
CA ILE A 83 0.27 -11.26 -14.64
C ILE A 83 1.77 -11.36 -14.38
N VAL A 84 2.58 -11.04 -15.39
CA VAL A 84 4.05 -11.08 -15.29
C VAL A 84 4.63 -9.74 -15.67
N ALA A 85 5.52 -9.21 -14.81
CA ALA A 85 6.43 -8.13 -15.16
C ALA A 85 7.84 -8.68 -15.35
N ASP A 86 8.45 -8.41 -16.49
CA ASP A 86 9.80 -8.89 -16.85
C ASP A 86 10.91 -7.85 -16.64
N GLY A 87 10.54 -6.69 -16.08
CA GLY A 87 11.41 -5.52 -15.91
C GLY A 87 11.25 -4.45 -16.99
N ARG A 88 10.56 -4.75 -18.09
CA ARG A 88 10.30 -3.84 -19.21
C ARG A 88 8.84 -3.81 -19.63
N LYS A 89 8.19 -4.97 -19.62
CA LYS A 89 6.82 -5.18 -20.08
C LYS A 89 5.99 -5.82 -18.98
N LEU A 90 4.70 -5.56 -19.05
CA LEU A 90 3.66 -6.25 -18.29
C LEU A 90 2.89 -7.13 -19.25
N TRP A 91 2.80 -8.40 -18.90
CA TRP A 91 2.13 -9.45 -19.65
C TRP A 91 0.92 -9.91 -18.85
N LEU A 92 -0.26 -9.86 -19.42
CA LEU A 92 -1.48 -10.40 -18.83
C LEU A 92 -1.92 -11.57 -19.69
N TYR A 93 -1.93 -12.75 -19.13
CA TYR A 93 -2.42 -13.95 -19.77
C TYR A 93 -3.74 -14.39 -19.17
N ASP A 94 -4.74 -14.50 -20.00
CA ASP A 94 -6.06 -15.04 -19.68
C ASP A 94 -6.21 -16.38 -20.39
N PRO A 95 -6.13 -17.52 -19.70
CA PRO A 95 -6.20 -18.84 -20.32
C PRO A 95 -7.60 -19.17 -20.85
N ASP A 96 -8.66 -18.65 -20.25
CA ASP A 96 -10.04 -18.93 -20.70
C ASP A 96 -10.33 -18.26 -22.05
N LEU A 97 -9.72 -17.10 -22.28
CA LEU A 97 -9.83 -16.39 -23.56
C LEU A 97 -8.69 -16.72 -24.53
N GLU A 98 -7.70 -17.51 -24.11
CA GLU A 98 -6.45 -17.80 -24.87
C GLU A 98 -5.76 -16.51 -25.34
N GLN A 99 -5.81 -15.43 -24.52
CA GLN A 99 -5.30 -14.11 -24.89
C GLN A 99 -4.13 -13.68 -24.03
N VAL A 100 -3.17 -13.00 -24.67
CA VAL A 100 -2.08 -12.30 -24.01
C VAL A 100 -2.15 -10.81 -24.36
N THR A 101 -2.28 -9.97 -23.33
CA THR A 101 -2.15 -8.51 -23.47
C THR A 101 -0.77 -8.09 -23.00
N VAL A 102 -0.07 -7.29 -23.81
CA VAL A 102 1.27 -6.78 -23.49
C VAL A 102 1.23 -5.26 -23.42
N ARG A 103 1.78 -4.69 -22.34
CA ARG A 103 1.90 -3.23 -22.14
C ARG A 103 3.33 -2.88 -21.74
N SER A 104 3.75 -1.62 -21.93
CA SER A 104 4.99 -1.17 -21.31
C SER A 104 4.81 -1.11 -19.78
N LEU A 105 5.87 -1.43 -19.05
CA LEU A 105 5.83 -1.39 -17.59
C LEU A 105 5.53 0.03 -17.08
N GLU A 106 6.03 1.06 -17.76
CA GLU A 106 5.77 2.48 -17.42
C GLU A 106 4.29 2.85 -17.51
N GLN A 107 3.55 2.29 -18.47
CA GLN A 107 2.10 2.49 -18.61
C GLN A 107 1.30 1.70 -17.58
N GLY A 108 1.90 0.65 -17.01
CA GLY A 108 1.31 -0.16 -15.94
C GLY A 108 1.64 0.30 -14.53
N LEU A 109 2.47 1.34 -14.35
CA LEU A 109 3.02 1.78 -13.06
C LEU A 109 1.98 2.25 -12.01
N GLY A 110 0.70 2.30 -12.33
CA GLY A 110 -0.36 2.53 -11.36
C GLY A 110 -1.31 1.33 -11.19
N ALA A 111 -1.10 0.26 -11.93
CA ALA A 111 -2.17 -0.69 -12.22
C ALA A 111 -2.24 -1.92 -11.28
N THR A 112 -1.18 -2.24 -10.54
CA THR A 112 -1.21 -3.42 -9.66
C THR A 112 -0.47 -3.22 -8.34
N PRO A 113 -0.96 -3.85 -7.25
CA PRO A 113 -0.28 -3.87 -5.95
C PRO A 113 1.17 -4.40 -6.02
N ALA A 114 1.40 -5.41 -6.88
CA ALA A 114 2.71 -6.00 -7.09
C ALA A 114 3.76 -5.00 -7.57
N MET A 115 3.35 -3.97 -8.31
CA MET A 115 4.27 -2.95 -8.80
C MET A 115 4.85 -2.07 -7.68
N LEU A 116 4.07 -1.76 -6.65
CA LEU A 116 4.59 -1.06 -5.47
C LEU A 116 5.67 -1.90 -4.78
N LEU A 117 5.42 -3.20 -4.60
CA LEU A 117 6.34 -4.10 -3.91
C LEU A 117 7.58 -4.43 -4.75
N SER A 118 7.44 -4.50 -6.08
CA SER A 118 8.55 -4.86 -6.99
C SER A 118 9.36 -3.67 -7.50
N GLY A 119 8.84 -2.44 -7.42
CA GLY A 119 9.45 -1.23 -7.96
C GLY A 119 10.86 -0.94 -7.43
N SER A 120 11.61 -0.08 -8.12
CA SER A 120 13.01 0.24 -7.83
C SER A 120 13.23 1.60 -7.16
N GLY A 121 12.20 2.47 -7.14
CA GLY A 121 12.27 3.83 -6.59
C GLY A 121 12.09 3.86 -5.07
N LYS A 122 12.34 5.04 -4.48
CA LYS A 122 11.95 5.31 -3.10
C LYS A 122 10.45 5.56 -3.02
N VAL A 123 9.81 5.06 -1.98
CA VAL A 123 8.37 5.27 -1.77
C VAL A 123 8.03 6.77 -1.68
N GLY A 124 8.88 7.54 -1.01
CA GLY A 124 8.70 8.99 -0.87
C GLY A 124 8.73 9.79 -2.17
N ASP A 125 9.30 9.26 -3.26
CA ASP A 125 9.29 9.91 -4.57
C ASP A 125 7.89 9.81 -5.21
N ALA A 126 7.19 8.70 -5.01
CA ALA A 126 5.89 8.40 -5.61
C ALA A 126 4.70 8.64 -4.68
N PHE A 127 4.91 8.63 -3.36
CA PHE A 127 3.84 8.70 -2.37
C PHE A 127 4.10 9.75 -1.29
N THR A 128 3.01 10.23 -0.69
CA THR A 128 3.02 10.94 0.59
C THR A 128 2.54 10.01 1.69
N ALA A 129 3.09 10.18 2.90
CA ALA A 129 2.64 9.42 4.06
C ALA A 129 1.34 9.97 4.64
N GLY A 130 0.46 9.07 5.01
CA GLY A 130 -0.68 9.31 5.87
C GLY A 130 -0.42 8.85 7.31
N PRO A 131 -1.47 8.80 8.16
CA PRO A 131 -1.37 8.32 9.52
C PRO A 131 -1.00 6.85 9.59
N ILE A 132 -0.31 6.47 10.67
CA ILE A 132 -0.09 5.07 11.07
C ILE A 132 -1.29 4.62 11.87
N GLU A 133 -1.80 3.44 11.58
CA GLU A 133 -2.95 2.85 12.26
C GLU A 133 -2.62 1.46 12.80
N GLN A 134 -3.16 1.15 14.00
CA GLN A 134 -3.14 -0.20 14.54
C GLN A 134 -4.53 -0.82 14.32
N ARG A 135 -4.60 -1.87 13.50
CA ARG A 135 -5.88 -2.48 13.13
C ARG A 135 -5.68 -3.97 12.87
N GLN A 136 -6.54 -4.81 13.45
CA GLN A 136 -6.51 -6.27 13.25
C GLN A 136 -5.16 -6.94 13.56
N GLY A 137 -4.44 -6.42 14.58
CA GLY A 137 -3.13 -6.95 14.97
C GLY A 137 -1.97 -6.52 14.06
N LEU A 138 -2.22 -5.70 13.05
CA LEU A 138 -1.23 -5.16 12.13
C LEU A 138 -0.99 -3.68 12.34
N THR A 139 0.24 -3.25 12.06
CA THR A 139 0.61 -1.84 11.93
C THR A 139 0.48 -1.44 10.46
N TRP A 140 -0.46 -0.52 10.18
CA TRP A 140 -0.77 -0.07 8.82
C TRP A 140 -0.11 1.25 8.52
N TYR A 141 0.70 1.29 7.47
CA TYR A 141 1.33 2.48 6.92
C TYR A 141 0.56 2.94 5.69
N ARG A 142 -0.14 4.06 5.84
CA ARG A 142 -0.96 4.64 4.78
C ARG A 142 -0.12 5.51 3.86
N LEU A 143 -0.30 5.33 2.55
CA LEU A 143 0.38 6.04 1.48
C LEU A 143 -0.64 6.61 0.50
N ALA A 144 -0.45 7.86 0.07
CA ALA A 144 -1.27 8.49 -0.97
C ALA A 144 -0.39 8.83 -2.18
N PRO A 145 -0.78 8.42 -3.42
CA PRO A 145 -0.01 8.72 -4.62
C PRO A 145 0.17 10.23 -4.83
N ARG A 146 1.39 10.65 -5.20
CA ARG A 146 1.68 12.05 -5.59
C ARG A 146 1.18 12.36 -7.00
N GLN A 147 1.17 11.35 -7.88
CA GLN A 147 0.78 11.50 -9.28
C GLN A 147 -0.73 11.79 -9.38
N LYS A 148 -1.07 12.94 -9.99
CA LYS A 148 -2.44 13.24 -10.41
C LYS A 148 -2.82 12.28 -11.53
N GLY A 149 -3.89 11.52 -11.37
CA GLY A 149 -4.33 10.52 -12.36
C GLY A 149 -4.03 9.07 -11.99
N SER A 150 -3.39 8.80 -10.84
CA SER A 150 -3.34 7.44 -10.28
C SER A 150 -4.75 6.85 -10.19
N ASP A 151 -4.89 5.55 -10.46
CA ASP A 151 -6.15 4.83 -10.31
C ASP A 151 -6.55 4.67 -8.84
N PHE A 152 -5.57 4.73 -7.93
CA PHE A 152 -5.78 4.62 -6.50
C PHE A 152 -5.73 5.98 -5.80
N GLU A 153 -6.61 6.14 -4.82
CA GLU A 153 -6.59 7.25 -3.87
C GLU A 153 -5.63 6.97 -2.71
N ARG A 154 -5.56 5.71 -2.28
CA ARG A 154 -4.78 5.27 -1.13
C ARG A 154 -4.25 3.86 -1.31
N VAL A 155 -3.05 3.63 -0.83
CA VAL A 155 -2.45 2.31 -0.62
C VAL A 155 -2.01 2.22 0.84
N SER A 156 -2.29 1.12 1.50
CA SER A 156 -1.83 0.87 2.87
C SER A 156 -1.09 -0.46 2.93
N LEU A 157 0.03 -0.50 3.65
CA LEU A 157 0.81 -1.70 3.90
C LEU A 157 0.66 -2.09 5.37
N GLY A 158 0.21 -3.30 5.64
CA GLY A 158 0.02 -3.87 6.97
C GLY A 158 1.16 -4.80 7.34
N PHE A 159 1.85 -4.49 8.43
CA PHE A 159 2.96 -5.28 8.95
C PHE A 159 2.58 -5.96 10.25
N ASP A 160 3.01 -7.20 10.43
CA ASP A 160 2.80 -7.97 11.65
C ASP A 160 3.76 -7.56 12.79
N GLY A 161 3.66 -8.22 13.95
CA GLY A 161 4.52 -7.96 15.11
C GLY A 161 6.00 -8.33 14.93
N ARG A 162 6.36 -8.98 13.81
CA ARG A 162 7.74 -9.31 13.42
C ARG A 162 8.26 -8.36 12.34
N ASP A 163 7.48 -7.31 12.02
CA ASP A 163 7.79 -6.36 10.95
C ASP A 163 7.79 -6.99 9.55
N GLU A 164 7.06 -8.10 9.34
CA GLU A 164 6.86 -8.72 8.04
C GLU A 164 5.58 -8.20 7.38
N LEU A 165 5.60 -8.04 6.05
CA LEU A 165 4.41 -7.64 5.29
C LEU A 165 3.39 -8.77 5.34
N ALA A 166 2.24 -8.51 5.96
CA ALA A 166 1.15 -9.48 6.11
C ALA A 166 -0.08 -9.13 5.27
N ALA A 167 -0.27 -7.84 4.94
CA ALA A 167 -1.42 -7.44 4.15
C ALA A 167 -1.17 -6.13 3.38
N MET A 168 -1.96 -5.92 2.35
CA MET A 168 -2.03 -4.67 1.58
C MET A 168 -3.49 -4.28 1.36
N GLU A 169 -3.78 -2.99 1.43
CA GLU A 169 -5.10 -2.43 1.14
C GLU A 169 -4.96 -1.31 0.10
N LEU A 170 -5.82 -1.35 -0.91
CA LEU A 170 -5.90 -0.31 -1.93
C LEU A 170 -7.32 0.24 -1.96
N VAL A 171 -7.44 1.55 -2.01
CA VAL A 171 -8.73 2.23 -2.22
C VAL A 171 -8.64 2.98 -3.53
N ASP A 172 -9.56 2.72 -4.43
CA ASP A 172 -9.65 3.42 -5.71
C ASP A 172 -10.46 4.72 -5.58
N LYS A 173 -10.51 5.49 -6.67
CA LYS A 173 -11.25 6.76 -6.73
C LYS A 173 -12.78 6.61 -6.69
N LEU A 174 -13.29 5.40 -6.88
CA LEU A 174 -14.72 5.09 -6.80
C LEU A 174 -15.12 4.66 -5.38
N GLY A 175 -14.13 4.56 -4.47
CA GLY A 175 -14.30 4.12 -3.08
C GLY A 175 -14.33 2.60 -2.94
N GLN A 176 -13.95 1.85 -3.99
CA GLN A 176 -13.78 0.40 -3.90
C GLN A 176 -12.50 0.10 -3.11
N THR A 177 -12.57 -0.85 -2.20
CA THR A 177 -11.45 -1.30 -1.38
C THR A 177 -11.04 -2.71 -1.78
N THR A 178 -9.78 -2.89 -2.15
CA THR A 178 -9.16 -4.19 -2.37
C THR A 178 -8.22 -4.48 -1.21
N THR A 179 -8.46 -5.57 -0.48
CA THR A 179 -7.58 -6.08 0.59
C THR A 179 -6.92 -7.35 0.10
N ILE A 180 -5.61 -7.46 0.30
CA ILE A 180 -4.80 -8.63 -0.04
C ILE A 180 -4.08 -9.06 1.22
N GLU A 181 -4.25 -10.30 1.63
CA GLU A 181 -3.56 -10.94 2.75
C GLU A 181 -2.55 -11.96 2.19
N PHE A 182 -1.36 -11.98 2.81
CA PHE A 182 -0.23 -12.83 2.42
C PHE A 182 0.07 -13.91 3.45
#